data_0ecdb3a74f14c0dc657d8df84c565b42
#
_entry.id   0ecdb3a74f14c0dc657d8df84c565b42
#
_cell.length_a   1.000
_cell.length_b   1.000
_cell.length_c   1.000
_cell.angle_alpha   90.00
_cell.angle_beta   90.00
_cell.angle_gamma   90.00
#
_symmetry.space_group_name_H-M   'P 1'
#
loop_
_entity.id
_entity.type
_entity.pdbx_description
1 polymer ?
#
loop_
_entity_poly.entity_id
_entity_poly.type
_entity_poly.pdbx_seq_one_letter_code
_entity_poly.pdbx_strand_id
1 'polypeptide(L)'
;MKKILFLSLILAVTNIYAKPKPRKNLPDDVTLRKKAEMLAHKFIIVDGHVDLPYRLHKKMEDVSVQTQAGDFDYVRAKKGGLSAPFMSIYVPADLQKRKGFSKALADSLIDMVETLTKQFPDKFALAKSPDEIERNFKKGLISFPMGMENGSPVESNLANLKHFYDRGVRYITLCHGEDNFICDTSYDTTNTWRGLSPIGRQVVREMNRLGIMLDCSHISDDTFEQVVALSKSPVIASHSSCRTFTPGFIRNAPDKLIKMMAKKGGVVMINYSSMFLDSASNKAYENKRKAVKVFAKANNLMSNSPQVSDFEDNYEKAHPTPLTTVEKVADHIDHVKKIAGIDHVGLGSDFDGVGPTLPDGLKDCSQLPNLIYVLLKRGYQDAEIEKICYKNIFRVWRENERVAKVGF
;
A
#
# COMPACT_ATOMS: atom_id res chain seq x y z
N MET A 1 -70.58 43.56 3.89
CA MET A 1 -69.16 43.64 4.41
C MET A 1 -68.92 42.35 5.21
N LYS A 2 -68.25 41.34 4.60
CA LYS A 2 -67.88 40.06 5.27
C LYS A 2 -66.41 40.19 5.74
N LYS A 3 -66.18 40.11 7.05
CA LYS A 3 -64.85 39.99 7.65
C LYS A 3 -64.31 38.56 7.54
N ILE A 4 -63.22 38.39 6.86
CA ILE A 4 -62.51 37.14 6.80
C ILE A 4 -61.44 37.14 7.91
N LEU A 5 -61.53 36.16 8.82
CA LEU A 5 -60.58 35.93 9.93
C LEU A 5 -59.50 35.01 9.44
N PHE A 6 -58.24 35.48 9.36
CA PHE A 6 -57.07 34.65 9.08
C PHE A 6 -56.58 34.01 10.39
N LEU A 7 -56.65 32.71 10.47
CA LEU A 7 -56.11 31.92 11.58
C LEU A 7 -54.67 31.49 11.19
N SER A 8 -53.67 32.09 11.82
CA SER A 8 -52.25 31.72 11.63
C SER A 8 -51.92 30.51 12.48
N LEU A 9 -51.65 29.37 11.85
CA LEU A 9 -51.17 28.15 12.51
C LEU A 9 -49.64 28.23 12.67
N ILE A 10 -49.16 28.45 13.88
CA ILE A 10 -47.71 28.38 14.20
C ILE A 10 -47.37 26.93 14.48
N LEU A 11 -46.67 26.27 13.53
CA LEU A 11 -46.05 24.96 13.74
C LEU A 11 -44.77 25.17 14.57
N ALA A 12 -44.79 24.79 15.84
CA ALA A 12 -43.59 24.66 16.67
C ALA A 12 -42.81 23.40 16.26
N VAL A 13 -41.69 23.60 15.54
CA VAL A 13 -40.73 22.51 15.25
C VAL A 13 -39.88 22.30 16.49
N THR A 14 -40.20 21.30 17.31
CA THR A 14 -39.36 20.87 18.41
C THR A 14 -38.15 20.08 17.85
N ASN A 15 -36.99 20.75 17.81
CA ASN A 15 -35.72 20.07 17.54
C ASN A 15 -35.41 19.13 18.69
N ILE A 16 -35.66 17.83 18.50
CA ILE A 16 -35.23 16.78 19.41
C ILE A 16 -33.72 16.57 19.20
N TYR A 17 -32.92 17.31 19.92
CA TYR A 17 -31.50 16.99 20.03
C TYR A 17 -31.37 15.67 20.78
N ALA A 18 -31.08 14.59 20.04
CA ALA A 18 -30.70 13.31 20.63
C ALA A 18 -29.43 13.53 21.47
N LYS A 19 -29.54 13.32 22.78
CA LYS A 19 -28.38 13.36 23.68
C LYS A 19 -27.32 12.40 23.16
N PRO A 20 -26.04 12.81 23.03
CA PRO A 20 -24.99 11.91 22.63
C PRO A 20 -24.95 10.71 23.60
N LYS A 21 -24.93 9.48 23.07
CA LYS A 21 -24.78 8.29 23.89
C LYS A 21 -23.53 8.44 24.75
N PRO A 22 -23.57 8.09 26.06
CA PRO A 22 -22.41 8.15 26.90
C PRO A 22 -21.28 7.34 26.28
N ARG A 23 -20.10 7.96 26.09
CA ARG A 23 -18.88 7.24 25.67
C ARG A 23 -18.67 6.14 26.69
N LYS A 24 -18.64 4.87 26.27
CA LYS A 24 -18.16 3.77 27.10
C LYS A 24 -16.80 4.20 27.65
N ASN A 25 -16.60 4.11 28.96
CA ASN A 25 -15.30 4.36 29.56
C ASN A 25 -14.28 3.45 28.85
N LEU A 26 -13.36 4.06 28.10
CA LEU A 26 -12.27 3.30 27.51
C LEU A 26 -11.41 2.75 28.66
N PRO A 27 -10.86 1.53 28.53
CA PRO A 27 -9.88 1.02 29.44
C PRO A 27 -8.70 1.99 29.60
N ASP A 28 -7.98 1.89 30.72
CA ASP A 28 -6.77 2.70 30.91
C ASP A 28 -5.70 2.40 29.84
N ASP A 29 -4.74 3.30 29.70
CA ASP A 29 -3.70 3.26 28.67
C ASP A 29 -2.86 1.96 28.71
N VAL A 30 -2.56 1.45 29.91
CA VAL A 30 -1.78 0.22 30.08
C VAL A 30 -2.56 -0.99 29.59
N THR A 31 -3.84 -1.05 29.89
CA THR A 31 -4.74 -2.13 29.44
C THR A 31 -4.88 -2.12 27.92
N LEU A 32 -5.02 -0.92 27.31
CA LEU A 32 -5.11 -0.80 25.84
C LEU A 32 -3.80 -1.23 25.14
N ARG A 33 -2.63 -0.88 25.69
CA ARG A 33 -1.34 -1.32 25.15
C ARG A 33 -1.16 -2.83 25.22
N LYS A 34 -1.46 -3.45 26.37
CA LYS A 34 -1.42 -4.92 26.51
C LYS A 34 -2.38 -5.61 25.53
N LYS A 35 -3.56 -5.02 25.33
CA LYS A 35 -4.51 -5.52 24.33
C LYS A 35 -3.99 -5.40 22.92
N ALA A 36 -3.34 -4.28 22.57
CA ALA A 36 -2.74 -4.08 21.26
C ALA A 36 -1.67 -5.12 20.95
N GLU A 37 -0.75 -5.38 21.88
CA GLU A 37 0.26 -6.44 21.80
C GLU A 37 -0.39 -7.82 21.61
N MET A 38 -1.40 -8.13 22.42
CA MET A 38 -2.13 -9.39 22.27
C MET A 38 -2.77 -9.54 20.88
N LEU A 39 -3.43 -8.49 20.38
CA LEU A 39 -4.11 -8.54 19.08
C LEU A 39 -3.12 -8.64 17.91
N ALA A 40 -1.95 -7.98 18.00
CA ALA A 40 -0.89 -8.07 17.01
C ALA A 40 -0.37 -9.51 16.81
N HIS A 41 -0.39 -10.32 17.87
CA HIS A 41 0.03 -11.73 17.80
C HIS A 41 -1.13 -12.72 17.63
N LYS A 42 -2.35 -12.28 17.89
CA LYS A 42 -3.56 -13.10 17.70
C LYS A 42 -4.01 -13.11 16.24
N PHE A 43 -3.93 -11.97 15.57
CA PHE A 43 -4.35 -11.83 14.18
C PHE A 43 -3.18 -12.05 13.22
N ILE A 44 -3.48 -12.56 12.04
CA ILE A 44 -2.57 -12.43 10.90
C ILE A 44 -2.44 -10.92 10.62
N ILE A 45 -1.22 -10.41 10.46
CA ILE A 45 -0.98 -9.07 9.93
C ILE A 45 -0.39 -9.22 8.53
N VAL A 46 -1.15 -8.76 7.54
CA VAL A 46 -0.71 -8.64 6.15
C VAL A 46 -0.28 -7.21 5.90
N ASP A 47 0.92 -7.05 5.40
CA ASP A 47 1.40 -5.79 4.84
C ASP A 47 1.36 -5.86 3.32
N GLY A 48 0.75 -4.89 2.67
CA GLY A 48 0.58 -4.87 1.22
C GLY A 48 1.85 -4.68 0.44
N HIS A 49 2.93 -4.17 1.07
CA HIS A 49 4.15 -3.82 0.34
C HIS A 49 5.37 -3.65 1.25
N VAL A 50 6.41 -4.45 1.00
CA VAL A 50 7.71 -4.37 1.69
C VAL A 50 8.83 -4.60 0.70
N ASP A 51 9.76 -3.64 0.57
CA ASP A 51 10.84 -3.62 -0.43
C ASP A 51 12.09 -4.39 -0.02
N LEU A 52 11.93 -5.35 0.89
CA LEU A 52 13.04 -6.21 1.32
C LEU A 52 13.85 -6.79 0.15
N PRO A 53 13.26 -7.36 -0.92
CA PRO A 53 14.05 -7.98 -1.98
C PRO A 53 14.97 -6.97 -2.67
N TYR A 54 14.50 -5.75 -2.93
CA TYR A 54 15.33 -4.73 -3.58
C TYR A 54 16.38 -4.14 -2.63
N ARG A 55 16.09 -4.01 -1.33
CA ARG A 55 17.09 -3.67 -0.31
C ARG A 55 18.23 -4.68 -0.30
N LEU A 56 17.92 -5.97 -0.26
CA LEU A 56 18.92 -7.05 -0.27
C LEU A 56 19.67 -7.17 -1.59
N HIS A 57 19.03 -6.83 -2.72
CA HIS A 57 19.71 -6.76 -4.01
C HIS A 57 20.80 -5.67 -4.02
N LYS A 58 20.56 -4.54 -3.36
CA LYS A 58 21.57 -3.49 -3.21
C LYS A 58 22.65 -3.85 -2.20
N LYS A 59 22.25 -4.44 -1.08
CA LYS A 59 23.17 -4.84 -0.01
C LYS A 59 22.62 -6.07 0.71
N MET A 60 23.24 -7.20 0.48
CA MET A 60 22.85 -8.46 1.12
C MET A 60 23.11 -8.40 2.62
N GLU A 61 22.12 -8.79 3.42
CA GLU A 61 22.16 -8.94 4.87
C GLU A 61 21.41 -10.20 5.29
N ASP A 62 21.78 -10.79 6.43
CA ASP A 62 21.04 -11.91 7.03
C ASP A 62 19.81 -11.39 7.78
N VAL A 63 18.66 -11.46 7.14
CA VAL A 63 17.36 -11.01 7.72
C VAL A 63 16.72 -12.08 8.62
N SER A 64 17.35 -13.22 8.80
CA SER A 64 16.91 -14.22 9.78
C SER A 64 17.23 -13.84 11.22
N VAL A 65 18.08 -12.84 11.39
CA VAL A 65 18.46 -12.19 12.65
C VAL A 65 18.17 -10.70 12.59
N GLN A 66 18.36 -9.97 13.70
CA GLN A 66 18.16 -8.53 13.70
C GLN A 66 19.27 -7.83 12.88
N THR A 67 18.85 -7.10 11.83
CA THR A 67 19.74 -6.32 10.97
C THR A 67 20.04 -4.95 11.57
N GLN A 68 21.17 -4.34 11.17
CA GLN A 68 21.52 -2.98 11.59
C GLN A 68 20.70 -1.93 10.84
N ALA A 69 20.41 -2.20 9.57
CA ALA A 69 19.65 -1.31 8.69
C ALA A 69 18.32 -1.95 8.28
N GLY A 70 17.44 -1.13 7.67
CA GLY A 70 16.14 -1.53 7.18
C GLY A 70 15.07 -1.60 8.24
N ASP A 71 13.84 -1.79 7.77
CA ASP A 71 12.62 -1.71 8.56
C ASP A 71 12.01 -3.09 8.82
N PHE A 72 12.46 -4.10 8.04
CA PHE A 72 12.03 -5.49 8.15
C PHE A 72 13.22 -6.43 8.40
N ASP A 73 13.09 -7.30 9.39
CA ASP A 73 13.80 -8.56 9.58
C ASP A 73 12.94 -9.51 10.45
N TYR A 74 13.39 -10.75 10.61
CA TYR A 74 12.66 -11.76 11.37
C TYR A 74 12.36 -11.34 12.81
N VAL A 75 13.35 -10.76 13.51
CA VAL A 75 13.23 -10.39 14.92
C VAL A 75 12.22 -9.26 15.10
N ARG A 76 12.32 -8.21 14.26
CA ARG A 76 11.36 -7.10 14.26
C ARG A 76 9.96 -7.56 13.88
N ALA A 77 9.83 -8.38 12.83
CA ALA A 77 8.55 -8.90 12.37
C ALA A 77 7.87 -9.77 13.44
N LYS A 78 8.61 -10.64 14.10
CA LYS A 78 8.10 -11.45 15.23
C LYS A 78 7.67 -10.57 16.39
N LYS A 79 8.45 -9.54 16.75
CA LYS A 79 8.10 -8.61 17.81
C LYS A 79 6.84 -7.82 17.51
N GLY A 80 6.66 -7.35 16.27
CA GLY A 80 5.48 -6.57 15.87
C GLY A 80 4.27 -7.39 15.43
N GLY A 81 4.41 -8.72 15.34
CA GLY A 81 3.33 -9.61 14.89
C GLY A 81 3.12 -9.63 13.35
N LEU A 82 4.02 -9.01 12.56
CA LEU A 82 3.94 -9.03 11.10
C LEU A 82 4.15 -10.47 10.60
N SER A 83 3.13 -11.03 9.97
CA SER A 83 3.12 -12.44 9.61
C SER A 83 3.01 -12.72 8.11
N ALA A 84 2.64 -11.72 7.29
CA ALA A 84 2.52 -11.89 5.85
C ALA A 84 2.82 -10.57 5.08
N PRO A 85 4.08 -10.09 5.07
CA PRO A 85 4.48 -8.99 4.19
C PRO A 85 4.50 -9.44 2.73
N PHE A 86 3.81 -8.71 1.85
CA PHE A 86 4.00 -8.87 0.41
C PHE A 86 5.40 -8.39 0.03
N MET A 87 6.25 -9.32 -0.39
CA MET A 87 7.59 -9.03 -0.90
C MET A 87 7.48 -8.32 -2.23
N SER A 88 7.91 -7.06 -2.28
CA SER A 88 7.92 -6.25 -3.49
C SER A 88 9.00 -6.74 -4.45
N ILE A 89 8.60 -7.18 -5.63
CA ILE A 89 9.48 -7.42 -6.76
C ILE A 89 9.57 -6.11 -7.53
N TYR A 90 10.32 -5.16 -6.95
CA TYR A 90 10.46 -3.82 -7.49
C TYR A 90 11.42 -3.75 -8.68
N VAL A 91 10.96 -3.14 -9.78
CA VAL A 91 11.77 -2.94 -10.98
C VAL A 91 11.83 -1.44 -11.31
N PRO A 92 13.03 -0.81 -11.20
CA PRO A 92 13.21 0.58 -11.57
C PRO A 92 12.75 0.91 -12.99
N ALA A 93 12.13 2.08 -13.18
CA ALA A 93 11.53 2.47 -14.44
C ALA A 93 12.56 2.66 -15.58
N ASP A 94 13.81 3.02 -15.27
CA ASP A 94 14.86 3.18 -16.27
C ASP A 94 15.23 1.87 -16.99
N LEU A 95 15.03 0.71 -16.33
CA LEU A 95 15.29 -0.60 -16.94
C LEU A 95 14.28 -0.95 -18.04
N GLN A 96 13.09 -0.36 -18.04
CA GLN A 96 12.07 -0.61 -19.08
C GLN A 96 12.51 -0.15 -20.48
N LYS A 97 13.53 0.72 -20.56
CA LYS A 97 14.12 1.22 -21.82
C LYS A 97 15.04 0.18 -22.47
N ARG A 98 15.35 -0.90 -21.80
CA ARG A 98 16.29 -1.95 -22.24
C ARG A 98 15.60 -3.31 -22.22
N LYS A 99 15.33 -3.86 -23.41
CA LYS A 99 14.64 -5.15 -23.57
C LYS A 99 15.33 -6.27 -22.77
N GLY A 100 14.58 -7.05 -22.05
CA GLY A 100 15.04 -8.17 -21.22
C GLY A 100 15.51 -7.79 -19.80
N PHE A 101 15.87 -6.52 -19.56
CA PHE A 101 16.46 -6.12 -18.28
C PHE A 101 15.44 -6.09 -17.14
N SER A 102 14.25 -5.57 -17.39
CA SER A 102 13.17 -5.56 -16.39
C SER A 102 12.80 -6.98 -15.96
N LYS A 103 12.63 -7.89 -16.93
CA LYS A 103 12.30 -9.29 -16.64
C LYS A 103 13.42 -10.00 -15.90
N ALA A 104 14.67 -9.82 -16.31
CA ALA A 104 15.82 -10.45 -15.67
C ALA A 104 15.98 -10.02 -14.20
N LEU A 105 15.78 -8.73 -13.88
CA LEU A 105 15.81 -8.27 -12.50
C LEU A 105 14.65 -8.87 -11.70
N ALA A 106 13.43 -8.86 -12.25
CA ALA A 106 12.27 -9.44 -11.56
C ALA A 106 12.49 -10.93 -11.23
N ASP A 107 12.98 -11.72 -12.18
CA ASP A 107 13.32 -13.13 -11.94
C ASP A 107 14.39 -13.29 -10.85
N SER A 108 15.43 -12.45 -10.84
CA SER A 108 16.48 -12.46 -9.81
C SER A 108 15.95 -12.13 -8.40
N LEU A 109 15.04 -11.16 -8.29
CA LEU A 109 14.42 -10.82 -7.00
C LEU A 109 13.50 -11.94 -6.49
N ILE A 110 12.77 -12.61 -7.40
CA ILE A 110 11.97 -13.79 -7.04
C ILE A 110 12.86 -14.94 -6.57
N ASP A 111 13.98 -15.21 -7.28
CA ASP A 111 14.96 -16.22 -6.87
C ASP A 111 15.49 -15.93 -5.46
N MET A 112 15.74 -14.68 -5.13
CA MET A 112 16.16 -14.26 -3.79
C MET A 112 15.10 -14.57 -2.73
N VAL A 113 13.83 -14.23 -2.97
CA VAL A 113 12.73 -14.54 -2.03
C VAL A 113 12.59 -16.06 -1.83
N GLU A 114 12.65 -16.84 -2.93
CA GLU A 114 12.61 -18.31 -2.86
C GLU A 114 13.82 -18.87 -2.08
N THR A 115 15.01 -18.28 -2.28
CA THR A 115 16.24 -18.71 -1.58
C THR A 115 16.13 -18.45 -0.08
N LEU A 116 15.65 -17.29 0.35
CA LEU A 116 15.43 -16.99 1.78
C LEU A 116 14.52 -18.01 2.45
N THR A 117 13.44 -18.42 1.79
CA THR A 117 12.52 -19.42 2.38
C THR A 117 13.10 -20.83 2.42
N LYS A 118 13.99 -21.18 1.50
CA LYS A 118 14.73 -22.47 1.51
C LYS A 118 15.85 -22.47 2.53
N GLN A 119 16.50 -21.34 2.73
CA GLN A 119 17.62 -21.20 3.68
C GLN A 119 17.15 -21.17 5.13
N PHE A 120 15.97 -20.59 5.40
CA PHE A 120 15.40 -20.43 6.74
C PHE A 120 13.97 -21.00 6.82
N PRO A 121 13.77 -22.31 6.58
CA PRO A 121 12.43 -22.92 6.49
C PRO A 121 11.68 -22.99 7.84
N ASP A 122 12.38 -22.79 8.94
CA ASP A 122 11.84 -22.66 10.30
C ASP A 122 11.34 -21.25 10.63
N LYS A 123 11.62 -20.26 9.77
CA LYS A 123 11.27 -18.84 9.94
C LYS A 123 10.33 -18.32 8.87
N PHE A 124 10.64 -18.64 7.61
CA PHE A 124 9.96 -18.08 6.43
C PHE A 124 9.37 -19.16 5.55
N ALA A 125 8.26 -18.87 4.90
CA ALA A 125 7.65 -19.74 3.90
C ALA A 125 7.05 -18.93 2.75
N LEU A 126 7.17 -19.38 1.51
CA LEU A 126 6.39 -18.81 0.41
C LEU A 126 4.90 -19.00 0.66
N ALA A 127 4.10 -18.05 0.18
CA ALA A 127 2.65 -18.18 0.18
C ALA A 127 2.07 -17.65 -1.12
N LYS A 128 1.28 -18.50 -1.80
CA LYS A 128 0.65 -18.21 -3.09
C LYS A 128 -0.89 -18.08 -2.97
N SER A 129 -1.40 -18.16 -1.74
CA SER A 129 -2.84 -18.00 -1.43
C SER A 129 -3.06 -17.58 0.02
N PRO A 130 -4.24 -16.99 0.35
CA PRO A 130 -4.62 -16.72 1.74
C PRO A 130 -4.58 -17.98 2.62
N ASP A 131 -5.03 -19.12 2.10
CA ASP A 131 -5.06 -20.37 2.85
C ASP A 131 -3.64 -20.88 3.20
N GLU A 132 -2.64 -20.61 2.37
CA GLU A 132 -1.24 -20.89 2.70
C GLU A 132 -0.73 -20.00 3.81
N ILE A 133 -1.07 -18.72 3.80
CA ILE A 133 -0.73 -17.79 4.90
C ILE A 133 -1.36 -18.26 6.21
N GLU A 134 -2.65 -18.66 6.20
CA GLU A 134 -3.33 -19.17 7.40
C GLU A 134 -2.65 -20.44 7.95
N ARG A 135 -2.22 -21.36 7.06
CA ARG A 135 -1.47 -22.57 7.46
C ARG A 135 -0.09 -22.23 8.04
N ASN A 136 0.65 -21.32 7.41
CA ASN A 136 1.97 -20.91 7.85
C ASN A 136 1.91 -20.18 9.19
N PHE A 137 0.91 -19.29 9.37
CA PHE A 137 0.68 -18.58 10.62
C PHE A 137 0.46 -19.55 11.81
N LYS A 138 -0.34 -20.61 11.62
CA LYS A 138 -0.54 -21.66 12.63
C LYS A 138 0.73 -22.41 12.99
N LYS A 139 1.71 -22.45 12.08
CA LYS A 139 3.06 -23.04 12.31
C LYS A 139 4.04 -22.04 12.90
N GLY A 140 3.66 -20.78 13.12
CA GLY A 140 4.53 -19.71 13.61
C GLY A 140 5.49 -19.14 12.56
N LEU A 141 5.31 -19.47 11.28
CA LEU A 141 6.14 -18.99 10.18
C LEU A 141 5.64 -17.62 9.67
N ILE A 142 6.58 -16.80 9.19
CA ILE A 142 6.27 -15.60 8.42
C ILE A 142 6.12 -16.00 6.95
N SER A 143 4.99 -15.65 6.35
CA SER A 143 4.70 -15.92 4.94
C SER A 143 5.24 -14.81 4.04
N PHE A 144 5.80 -15.19 2.91
CA PHE A 144 6.24 -14.28 1.86
C PHE A 144 5.35 -14.42 0.62
N PRO A 145 4.15 -13.81 0.57
CA PRO A 145 3.48 -13.54 -0.68
C PRO A 145 4.29 -12.54 -1.50
N MET A 146 4.19 -12.57 -2.83
CA MET A 146 4.92 -11.66 -3.70
C MET A 146 3.99 -10.78 -4.51
N GLY A 147 4.33 -9.49 -4.59
CA GLY A 147 3.73 -8.51 -5.49
C GLY A 147 4.81 -7.92 -6.40
N MET A 148 4.51 -7.73 -7.67
CA MET A 148 5.44 -7.09 -8.59
C MET A 148 5.14 -5.59 -8.64
N GLU A 149 6.15 -4.77 -8.39
CA GLU A 149 6.05 -3.32 -8.52
C GLU A 149 6.74 -2.84 -9.80
N ASN A 150 5.96 -2.22 -10.67
CA ASN A 150 6.18 -1.92 -12.07
C ASN A 150 5.93 -3.13 -13.00
N GLY A 151 4.90 -3.04 -13.86
CA GLY A 151 4.55 -4.07 -14.84
C GLY A 151 5.52 -4.20 -16.02
N SER A 152 6.61 -3.43 -16.05
CA SER A 152 7.59 -3.47 -17.15
C SER A 152 8.20 -4.87 -17.43
N PRO A 153 8.33 -5.81 -16.47
CA PRO A 153 8.76 -7.20 -16.75
C PRO A 153 7.84 -8.00 -17.66
N VAL A 154 6.61 -7.55 -17.87
CA VAL A 154 5.67 -8.20 -18.82
C VAL A 154 6.17 -8.02 -20.27
N GLU A 155 6.93 -6.97 -20.58
CA GLU A 155 7.64 -6.73 -21.86
C GLU A 155 6.75 -6.87 -23.09
N SER A 156 5.50 -6.40 -23.02
CA SER A 156 4.49 -6.56 -24.08
C SER A 156 4.18 -8.00 -24.51
N ASN A 157 4.62 -8.99 -23.72
CA ASN A 157 4.35 -10.41 -23.93
C ASN A 157 3.48 -10.95 -22.81
N LEU A 158 2.19 -11.15 -23.07
CA LEU A 158 1.22 -11.60 -22.07
C LEU A 158 1.58 -12.96 -21.43
N ALA A 159 2.38 -13.81 -22.11
CA ALA A 159 2.87 -15.06 -21.54
C ALA A 159 3.76 -14.84 -20.29
N ASN A 160 4.39 -13.66 -20.17
CA ASN A 160 5.16 -13.31 -18.99
C ASN A 160 4.27 -13.12 -17.74
N LEU A 161 3.00 -12.73 -17.88
CA LEU A 161 2.05 -12.70 -16.77
C LEU A 161 1.85 -14.10 -16.16
N LYS A 162 1.68 -15.11 -17.02
CA LYS A 162 1.59 -16.51 -16.55
C LYS A 162 2.90 -16.98 -15.92
N HIS A 163 4.04 -16.65 -16.51
CA HIS A 163 5.36 -16.96 -15.93
C HIS A 163 5.48 -16.43 -14.50
N PHE A 164 5.17 -15.16 -14.26
CA PHE A 164 5.26 -14.57 -12.92
C PHE A 164 4.20 -15.11 -11.97
N TYR A 165 2.98 -15.39 -12.44
CA TYR A 165 1.96 -16.07 -11.65
C TYR A 165 2.43 -17.44 -11.16
N ASP A 166 2.99 -18.26 -12.05
CA ASP A 166 3.52 -19.58 -11.71
C ASP A 166 4.67 -19.50 -10.68
N ARG A 167 5.52 -18.43 -10.79
CA ARG A 167 6.57 -18.11 -9.81
C ARG A 167 6.01 -17.63 -8.47
N GLY A 168 4.74 -17.26 -8.37
CA GLY A 168 4.08 -16.90 -7.11
C GLY A 168 3.73 -15.43 -6.95
N VAL A 169 3.90 -14.59 -7.98
CA VAL A 169 3.41 -13.20 -7.97
C VAL A 169 1.88 -13.21 -7.92
N ARG A 170 1.29 -12.40 -7.04
CA ARG A 170 -0.15 -12.37 -6.80
C ARG A 170 -0.80 -11.01 -6.98
N TYR A 171 -0.01 -9.95 -7.05
CA TYR A 171 -0.46 -8.67 -7.60
C TYR A 171 0.61 -8.07 -8.52
N ILE A 172 0.21 -7.15 -9.40
CA ILE A 172 1.12 -6.35 -10.22
C ILE A 172 0.66 -4.90 -10.19
N THR A 173 1.56 -4.00 -9.76
CA THR A 173 1.46 -2.56 -9.93
C THR A 173 1.82 -2.23 -11.39
N LEU A 174 0.90 -1.63 -12.15
CA LEU A 174 1.01 -1.59 -13.61
C LEU A 174 2.18 -0.73 -14.14
N CYS A 175 2.56 0.33 -13.41
CA CYS A 175 3.74 1.16 -13.70
C CYS A 175 4.32 1.71 -12.40
N HIS A 176 5.45 2.42 -12.47
CA HIS A 176 6.06 3.05 -11.29
C HIS A 176 6.42 4.52 -11.59
N GLY A 177 7.68 4.88 -11.72
CA GLY A 177 8.15 6.27 -11.80
C GLY A 177 7.99 6.95 -13.16
N GLU A 178 7.81 6.18 -14.22
CA GLU A 178 7.62 6.66 -15.60
C GLU A 178 6.46 5.92 -16.27
N ASP A 179 5.83 6.53 -17.25
CA ASP A 179 4.88 5.87 -18.15
C ASP A 179 5.55 4.65 -18.80
N ASN A 180 4.81 3.56 -18.95
CA ASN A 180 5.33 2.38 -19.63
C ASN A 180 4.38 1.93 -20.77
N PHE A 181 4.63 0.78 -21.37
CA PHE A 181 3.77 0.26 -22.45
C PHE A 181 2.36 -0.17 -21.96
N ILE A 182 2.12 -0.25 -20.63
CA ILE A 182 0.83 -0.64 -20.06
C ILE A 182 -0.05 0.58 -19.80
N CYS A 183 0.49 1.61 -19.12
CA CYS A 183 -0.30 2.75 -18.69
C CYS A 183 0.54 3.97 -18.27
N ASP A 184 -0.17 5.05 -17.99
CA ASP A 184 0.38 6.27 -17.43
C ASP A 184 0.54 6.17 -15.91
N THR A 185 1.66 6.73 -15.42
CA THR A 185 1.98 6.84 -13.99
C THR A 185 1.48 8.15 -13.38
N SER A 186 1.43 8.20 -12.05
CA SER A 186 1.15 9.42 -11.28
C SER A 186 2.33 10.40 -11.18
N TYR A 187 3.53 10.01 -11.64
CA TYR A 187 4.75 10.80 -11.53
C TYR A 187 5.19 11.46 -12.83
N ASP A 188 4.74 10.97 -13.95
CA ASP A 188 5.01 11.54 -15.27
C ASP A 188 3.89 12.51 -15.68
N THR A 189 4.24 13.57 -16.38
CA THR A 189 3.31 14.58 -16.86
C THR A 189 3.03 14.46 -18.37
N THR A 190 3.60 13.45 -19.02
CA THR A 190 3.45 13.24 -20.46
C THR A 190 2.07 12.76 -20.85
N ASN A 191 1.39 11.98 -19.97
CA ASN A 191 0.08 11.38 -20.21
C ASN A 191 0.05 10.65 -21.58
N THR A 192 1.00 9.76 -21.78
CA THR A 192 1.28 9.06 -23.04
C THR A 192 0.05 8.38 -23.64
N TRP A 193 -0.77 7.74 -22.76
CA TRP A 193 -1.93 6.94 -23.16
C TRP A 193 -3.27 7.54 -22.74
N ARG A 194 -3.26 8.57 -21.88
CA ARG A 194 -4.45 9.06 -21.18
C ARG A 194 -5.17 7.93 -20.44
N GLY A 195 -4.40 7.14 -19.72
CA GLY A 195 -4.83 5.99 -18.95
C GLY A 195 -4.17 4.68 -19.39
N LEU A 196 -4.97 3.68 -19.75
CA LEU A 196 -4.49 2.39 -20.24
C LEU A 196 -4.16 2.44 -21.74
N SER A 197 -2.99 1.93 -22.11
CA SER A 197 -2.65 1.67 -23.51
C SER A 197 -3.52 0.55 -24.11
N PRO A 198 -3.51 0.35 -25.44
CA PRO A 198 -4.21 -0.78 -26.07
C PRO A 198 -3.77 -2.15 -25.53
N ILE A 199 -2.46 -2.35 -25.28
CA ILE A 199 -1.94 -3.59 -24.67
C ILE A 199 -2.22 -3.62 -23.15
N GLY A 200 -2.22 -2.49 -22.46
CA GLY A 200 -2.60 -2.39 -21.06
C GLY A 200 -4.00 -2.93 -20.77
N ARG A 201 -4.95 -2.69 -21.69
CA ARG A 201 -6.29 -3.28 -21.59
C ARG A 201 -6.28 -4.81 -21.73
N GLN A 202 -5.35 -5.37 -22.49
CA GLN A 202 -5.16 -6.83 -22.59
C GLN A 202 -4.49 -7.37 -21.33
N VAL A 203 -3.50 -6.66 -20.77
CA VAL A 203 -2.86 -6.98 -19.49
C VAL A 203 -3.91 -7.08 -18.38
N VAL A 204 -4.80 -6.09 -18.24
CA VAL A 204 -5.89 -6.10 -17.24
C VAL A 204 -6.77 -7.35 -17.37
N ARG A 205 -7.18 -7.71 -18.60
CA ARG A 205 -8.01 -8.91 -18.84
C ARG A 205 -7.26 -10.19 -18.49
N GLU A 206 -6.00 -10.29 -18.89
CA GLU A 206 -5.17 -11.47 -18.65
C GLU A 206 -4.85 -11.64 -17.15
N MET A 207 -4.61 -10.54 -16.42
CA MET A 207 -4.45 -10.58 -14.96
C MET A 207 -5.73 -11.11 -14.28
N ASN A 208 -6.92 -10.65 -14.69
CA ASN A 208 -8.17 -11.20 -14.18
C ASN A 208 -8.32 -12.70 -14.51
N ARG A 209 -7.93 -13.13 -15.74
CA ARG A 209 -8.00 -14.55 -16.15
C ARG A 209 -7.07 -15.44 -15.32
N LEU A 210 -5.93 -14.91 -14.91
CA LEU A 210 -4.94 -15.64 -14.10
C LEU A 210 -5.23 -15.56 -12.59
N GLY A 211 -6.04 -14.61 -12.13
CA GLY A 211 -6.28 -14.36 -10.72
C GLY A 211 -5.19 -13.52 -10.07
N ILE A 212 -4.45 -12.72 -10.86
CA ILE A 212 -3.50 -11.72 -10.37
C ILE A 212 -4.28 -10.47 -10.00
N MET A 213 -4.16 -9.99 -8.75
CA MET A 213 -4.78 -8.74 -8.31
C MET A 213 -4.17 -7.55 -9.05
N LEU A 214 -5.03 -6.67 -9.58
CA LEU A 214 -4.63 -5.41 -10.18
C LEU A 214 -4.33 -4.40 -9.06
N ASP A 215 -3.10 -3.89 -9.04
CA ASP A 215 -2.69 -2.87 -8.08
C ASP A 215 -2.71 -1.48 -8.72
N CYS A 216 -3.47 -0.59 -8.09
CA CYS A 216 -3.67 0.80 -8.50
C CYS A 216 -2.69 1.79 -7.84
N SER A 217 -1.70 1.33 -7.08
CA SER A 217 -0.63 2.20 -6.61
C SER A 217 0.21 2.70 -7.79
N HIS A 218 0.76 3.91 -7.72
CA HIS A 218 1.60 4.56 -8.73
C HIS A 218 0.93 5.00 -10.04
N ILE A 219 -0.21 4.44 -10.43
CA ILE A 219 -0.86 4.77 -11.70
C ILE A 219 -1.55 6.15 -11.66
N SER A 220 -1.72 6.77 -12.82
CA SER A 220 -2.46 8.04 -12.95
C SER A 220 -3.94 7.88 -12.60
N ASP A 221 -4.64 8.98 -12.31
CA ASP A 221 -6.06 8.95 -12.00
C ASP A 221 -6.89 8.36 -13.14
N ASP A 222 -6.56 8.72 -14.40
CA ASP A 222 -7.23 8.18 -15.59
C ASP A 222 -7.00 6.68 -15.73
N THR A 223 -5.77 6.21 -15.46
CA THR A 223 -5.46 4.78 -15.44
C THR A 223 -6.25 4.08 -14.34
N PHE A 224 -6.29 4.63 -13.14
CA PHE A 224 -7.03 4.07 -12.01
C PHE A 224 -8.52 3.90 -12.33
N GLU A 225 -9.16 4.96 -12.85
CA GLU A 225 -10.57 4.93 -13.23
C GLU A 225 -10.84 3.84 -14.29
N GLN A 226 -9.98 3.76 -15.33
CA GLN A 226 -10.10 2.76 -16.39
C GLN A 226 -9.85 1.34 -15.90
N VAL A 227 -8.87 1.11 -15.02
CA VAL A 227 -8.59 -0.20 -14.42
C VAL A 227 -9.78 -0.68 -13.60
N VAL A 228 -10.33 0.15 -12.71
CA VAL A 228 -11.50 -0.20 -11.90
C VAL A 228 -12.71 -0.47 -12.77
N ALA A 229 -12.94 0.31 -13.83
CA ALA A 229 -14.06 0.11 -14.75
C ALA A 229 -13.93 -1.21 -15.53
N LEU A 230 -12.73 -1.52 -16.03
CA LEU A 230 -12.47 -2.67 -16.90
C LEU A 230 -12.36 -4.00 -16.13
N SER A 231 -11.81 -3.98 -14.91
CA SER A 231 -11.57 -5.18 -14.11
C SER A 231 -12.86 -5.94 -13.82
N LYS A 232 -12.81 -7.26 -13.89
CA LYS A 232 -13.90 -8.20 -13.52
C LYS A 232 -13.83 -8.61 -12.06
N SER A 233 -12.70 -8.41 -11.40
CA SER A 233 -12.45 -8.69 -9.99
C SER A 233 -12.15 -7.40 -9.22
N PRO A 234 -12.25 -7.44 -7.88
CA PRO A 234 -11.83 -6.32 -7.04
C PRO A 234 -10.35 -5.99 -7.25
N VAL A 235 -10.01 -4.71 -7.21
CA VAL A 235 -8.63 -4.21 -7.31
C VAL A 235 -8.10 -3.78 -5.94
N ILE A 236 -6.79 -3.60 -5.82
CA ILE A 236 -6.14 -3.07 -4.62
C ILE A 236 -5.39 -1.77 -4.93
N ALA A 237 -5.07 -1.01 -3.89
CA ALA A 237 -3.96 -0.08 -3.88
C ALA A 237 -3.02 -0.55 -2.76
N SER A 238 -1.96 -1.26 -3.12
CA SER A 238 -1.12 -2.03 -2.19
C SER A 238 -0.39 -1.17 -1.17
N HIS A 239 -0.08 0.10 -1.53
CA HIS A 239 0.63 1.07 -0.70
C HIS A 239 0.33 2.51 -1.15
N SER A 240 -0.92 2.95 -0.96
CA SER A 240 -1.35 4.32 -1.25
C SER A 240 -2.11 4.91 -0.08
N SER A 241 -2.07 6.24 0.05
CA SER A 241 -2.78 6.96 1.11
C SER A 241 -3.90 7.85 0.53
N CYS A 242 -4.59 8.61 1.38
CA CYS A 242 -5.71 9.45 0.96
C CYS A 242 -5.21 10.84 0.54
N ARG A 243 -5.51 11.27 -0.67
CA ARG A 243 -5.10 12.58 -1.21
C ARG A 243 -5.69 13.76 -0.43
N THR A 244 -6.79 13.55 0.29
CA THR A 244 -7.41 14.55 1.16
C THR A 244 -6.42 15.16 2.15
N PHE A 245 -5.42 14.40 2.64
CA PHE A 245 -4.40 14.89 3.56
C PHE A 245 -3.16 15.47 2.88
N THR A 246 -3.02 15.25 1.57
CA THR A 246 -1.93 15.75 0.73
C THR A 246 -2.46 16.33 -0.57
N PRO A 247 -3.24 17.44 -0.52
CA PRO A 247 -3.87 18.01 -1.71
C PRO A 247 -2.86 18.29 -2.82
N GLY A 248 -3.15 17.84 -4.04
CA GLY A 248 -2.28 18.00 -5.21
C GLY A 248 -1.26 16.87 -5.41
N PHE A 249 -1.05 15.99 -4.43
CA PHE A 249 -0.16 14.84 -4.57
C PHE A 249 -0.89 13.67 -5.26
N ILE A 250 -0.70 13.57 -6.58
CA ILE A 250 -1.45 12.63 -7.44
C ILE A 250 -1.17 11.16 -7.08
N ARG A 251 -0.02 10.87 -6.48
CA ARG A 251 0.36 9.51 -6.05
C ARG A 251 -0.61 8.93 -4.99
N ASN A 252 -1.24 9.78 -4.19
CA ASN A 252 -2.29 9.38 -3.25
C ASN A 252 -3.65 9.32 -3.94
N ALA A 253 -4.49 8.37 -3.52
CA ALA A 253 -5.80 8.13 -4.10
C ALA A 253 -6.83 9.22 -3.69
N PRO A 254 -7.56 9.83 -4.64
CA PRO A 254 -8.63 10.77 -4.32
C PRO A 254 -9.88 10.03 -3.86
N ASP A 255 -10.72 10.68 -3.05
CA ASP A 255 -11.95 10.11 -2.50
C ASP A 255 -12.88 9.50 -3.56
N LYS A 256 -12.96 10.13 -4.76
CA LYS A 256 -13.73 9.60 -5.90
C LYS A 256 -13.30 8.17 -6.26
N LEU A 257 -12.00 7.95 -6.41
CA LEU A 257 -11.44 6.67 -6.83
C LEU A 257 -11.45 5.63 -5.70
N ILE A 258 -11.24 6.06 -4.45
CA ILE A 258 -11.42 5.18 -3.28
C ILE A 258 -12.86 4.66 -3.22
N LYS A 259 -13.86 5.52 -3.38
CA LYS A 259 -15.28 5.12 -3.42
C LYS A 259 -15.60 4.21 -4.60
N MET A 260 -15.01 4.48 -5.76
CA MET A 260 -15.19 3.65 -6.96
C MET A 260 -14.60 2.25 -6.78
N MET A 261 -13.39 2.17 -6.24
CA MET A 261 -12.73 0.92 -5.86
C MET A 261 -13.55 0.14 -4.83
N ALA A 262 -14.04 0.81 -3.78
CA ALA A 262 -14.85 0.18 -2.73
C ALA A 262 -16.15 -0.41 -3.28
N LYS A 263 -16.84 0.27 -4.20
CA LYS A 263 -18.05 -0.27 -4.88
C LYS A 263 -17.75 -1.57 -5.64
N LYS A 264 -16.51 -1.77 -6.09
CA LYS A 264 -16.01 -3.00 -6.75
C LYS A 264 -15.53 -4.05 -5.72
N GLY A 265 -15.58 -3.76 -4.42
CA GLY A 265 -15.09 -4.62 -3.36
C GLY A 265 -13.58 -4.52 -3.09
N GLY A 266 -12.88 -3.54 -3.64
CA GLY A 266 -11.45 -3.35 -3.50
C GLY A 266 -11.01 -2.85 -2.13
N VAL A 267 -9.69 -2.72 -1.93
CA VAL A 267 -9.04 -2.30 -0.67
C VAL A 267 -7.91 -1.31 -0.93
N VAL A 268 -7.91 -0.20 -0.19
CA VAL A 268 -6.77 0.72 -0.09
C VAL A 268 -5.93 0.33 1.12
N MET A 269 -4.65 0.02 0.90
CA MET A 269 -3.70 -0.31 1.95
C MET A 269 -2.81 0.91 2.19
N ILE A 270 -2.87 1.44 3.43
CA ILE A 270 -2.31 2.76 3.75
C ILE A 270 -0.79 2.70 3.81
N ASN A 271 -0.13 3.56 3.01
CA ASN A 271 1.31 3.80 3.03
C ASN A 271 1.69 4.56 4.31
N TYR A 272 2.85 4.24 4.90
CA TYR A 272 3.25 4.84 6.18
C TYR A 272 4.22 6.00 6.06
N SER A 273 4.84 6.23 4.90
CA SER A 273 5.75 7.37 4.78
C SER A 273 5.06 8.70 5.10
N SER A 274 5.73 9.52 5.89
CA SER A 274 5.23 10.85 6.30
C SER A 274 4.83 11.73 5.12
N MET A 275 5.53 11.61 3.98
CA MET A 275 5.20 12.38 2.77
C MET A 275 3.87 11.94 2.11
N PHE A 276 3.38 10.74 2.39
CA PHE A 276 2.06 10.28 1.94
C PHE A 276 0.95 10.62 2.94
N LEU A 277 1.33 10.90 4.20
CA LEU A 277 0.40 11.06 5.31
C LEU A 277 0.09 12.52 5.66
N ASP A 278 1.00 13.45 5.36
CA ASP A 278 0.88 14.84 5.79
C ASP A 278 1.35 15.83 4.72
N SER A 279 0.62 16.95 4.60
CA SER A 279 0.91 17.95 3.58
C SER A 279 2.21 18.72 3.81
N ALA A 280 2.66 18.92 5.05
CA ALA A 280 3.94 19.58 5.33
C ALA A 280 5.11 18.69 4.91
N SER A 281 5.07 17.41 5.29
CA SER A 281 6.05 16.40 4.86
C SER A 281 6.07 16.24 3.34
N ASN A 282 4.90 16.19 2.72
CA ASN A 282 4.75 16.10 1.27
C ASN A 282 5.37 17.31 0.55
N LYS A 283 5.10 18.52 1.03
CA LYS A 283 5.69 19.75 0.48
C LYS A 283 7.22 19.76 0.60
N ALA A 284 7.77 19.32 1.72
CA ALA A 284 9.22 19.22 1.91
C ALA A 284 9.84 18.22 0.89
N TYR A 285 9.23 17.05 0.74
CA TYR A 285 9.62 16.05 -0.25
C TYR A 285 9.59 16.60 -1.69
N GLU A 286 8.49 17.26 -2.10
CA GLU A 286 8.37 17.84 -3.43
C GLU A 286 9.41 18.96 -3.68
N ASN A 287 9.74 19.75 -2.66
CA ASN A 287 10.79 20.76 -2.76
C ASN A 287 12.17 20.10 -2.96
N LYS A 288 12.48 19.04 -2.18
CA LYS A 288 13.71 18.26 -2.33
C LYS A 288 13.80 17.66 -3.74
N ARG A 289 12.76 16.98 -4.19
CA ARG A 289 12.69 16.38 -5.52
C ARG A 289 12.92 17.39 -6.65
N LYS A 290 12.34 18.59 -6.53
CA LYS A 290 12.58 19.69 -7.48
C LYS A 290 14.05 20.16 -7.46
N ALA A 291 14.63 20.34 -6.28
CA ALA A 291 16.01 20.76 -6.12
C ALA A 291 17.00 19.73 -6.72
N VAL A 292 16.78 18.43 -6.43
CA VAL A 292 17.57 17.31 -6.98
C VAL A 292 17.47 17.28 -8.51
N LYS A 293 16.27 17.43 -9.07
CA LYS A 293 16.08 17.47 -10.54
C LYS A 293 16.78 18.65 -11.19
N VAL A 294 16.73 19.83 -10.56
CA VAL A 294 17.44 21.04 -11.06
C VAL A 294 18.96 20.82 -11.00
N PHE A 295 19.48 20.29 -9.89
CA PHE A 295 20.92 20.01 -9.73
C PHE A 295 21.41 18.99 -10.78
N ALA A 296 20.72 17.87 -10.93
CA ALA A 296 21.08 16.82 -11.89
C ALA A 296 21.11 17.39 -13.33
N LYS A 297 20.09 18.16 -13.71
CA LYS A 297 20.00 18.78 -15.04
C LYS A 297 21.11 19.81 -15.26
N ALA A 298 21.38 20.69 -14.29
CA ALA A 298 22.41 21.74 -14.41
C ALA A 298 23.83 21.17 -14.56
N ASN A 299 24.08 19.98 -14.00
CA ASN A 299 25.37 19.30 -14.05
C ASN A 299 25.43 18.17 -15.09
N ASN A 300 24.41 18.00 -15.90
CA ASN A 300 24.27 16.91 -16.89
C ASN A 300 24.52 15.52 -16.29
N LEU A 301 23.96 15.27 -15.11
CA LEU A 301 24.10 14.03 -14.34
C LEU A 301 22.88 13.15 -14.48
N MET A 302 23.09 11.83 -14.43
CA MET A 302 22.01 10.86 -14.28
C MET A 302 21.47 10.89 -12.85
N SER A 303 20.17 10.67 -12.69
CA SER A 303 19.49 10.71 -11.39
C SER A 303 20.05 9.73 -10.34
N ASN A 304 20.69 8.65 -10.77
CA ASN A 304 21.30 7.63 -9.92
C ASN A 304 22.83 7.81 -9.75
N SER A 305 23.40 8.97 -10.16
CA SER A 305 24.82 9.22 -9.98
C SER A 305 25.18 9.51 -8.52
N PRO A 306 26.41 9.15 -8.05
CA PRO A 306 26.86 9.45 -6.68
C PRO A 306 26.73 10.93 -6.31
N GLN A 307 27.05 11.84 -7.23
CA GLN A 307 26.97 13.29 -7.00
C GLN A 307 25.52 13.75 -6.74
N VAL A 308 24.54 13.13 -7.37
CA VAL A 308 23.11 13.44 -7.13
C VAL A 308 22.70 12.90 -5.76
N SER A 309 23.14 11.72 -5.38
CA SER A 309 22.90 11.15 -4.04
C SER A 309 23.53 12.04 -2.94
N ASP A 310 24.78 12.46 -3.12
CA ASP A 310 25.46 13.38 -2.17
C ASP A 310 24.72 14.71 -2.05
N PHE A 311 24.21 15.25 -3.16
CA PHE A 311 23.42 16.48 -3.14
C PHE A 311 22.10 16.27 -2.39
N GLU A 312 21.40 15.14 -2.62
CA GLU A 312 20.16 14.81 -1.95
C GLU A 312 20.34 14.68 -0.44
N ASP A 313 21.40 14.00 0.01
CA ASP A 313 21.75 13.85 1.42
C ASP A 313 22.07 15.20 2.09
N ASN A 314 22.81 16.05 1.40
CA ASN A 314 23.15 17.39 1.91
C ASN A 314 21.91 18.31 1.94
N TYR A 315 21.03 18.21 0.94
CA TYR A 315 19.76 18.94 0.94
C TYR A 315 18.87 18.52 2.10
N GLU A 316 18.73 17.20 2.36
CA GLU A 316 17.94 16.68 3.48
C GLU A 316 18.50 17.12 4.84
N LYS A 317 19.83 17.14 5.01
CA LYS A 317 20.46 17.67 6.24
C LYS A 317 20.17 19.15 6.45
N ALA A 318 20.15 19.95 5.37
CA ALA A 318 19.89 21.40 5.44
C ALA A 318 18.39 21.72 5.56
N HIS A 319 17.51 20.85 5.04
CA HIS A 319 16.06 21.02 4.99
C HIS A 319 15.38 19.71 5.36
N PRO A 320 15.45 19.27 6.63
CA PRO A 320 14.94 17.98 7.06
C PRO A 320 13.44 17.87 6.81
N THR A 321 13.03 16.75 6.24
CA THR A 321 11.61 16.43 6.02
C THR A 321 10.92 16.26 7.37
N PRO A 322 9.86 17.03 7.68
CA PRO A 322 9.10 16.83 8.89
C PRO A 322 8.51 15.43 8.95
N LEU A 323 8.70 14.73 10.06
CA LEU A 323 8.09 13.43 10.27
C LEU A 323 6.74 13.59 10.98
N THR A 324 5.79 12.73 10.62
CA THR A 324 4.49 12.64 11.30
C THR A 324 4.56 11.60 12.43
N THR A 325 3.40 11.20 12.94
CA THR A 325 3.26 10.18 13.97
C THR A 325 2.33 9.05 13.50
N VAL A 326 2.34 7.93 14.20
CA VAL A 326 1.47 6.78 13.93
C VAL A 326 -0.03 7.16 13.91
N GLU A 327 -0.43 8.22 14.62
CA GLU A 327 -1.79 8.76 14.61
C GLU A 327 -2.22 9.22 13.22
N LYS A 328 -1.28 9.71 12.37
CA LYS A 328 -1.61 10.10 11.00
C LYS A 328 -1.96 8.89 10.13
N VAL A 329 -1.31 7.74 10.33
CA VAL A 329 -1.73 6.49 9.68
C VAL A 329 -3.18 6.16 10.05
N ALA A 330 -3.52 6.27 11.33
CA ALA A 330 -4.88 6.05 11.80
C ALA A 330 -5.89 7.10 11.27
N ASP A 331 -5.46 8.37 11.02
CA ASP A 331 -6.32 9.38 10.39
C ASP A 331 -6.74 8.93 8.97
N HIS A 332 -5.82 8.36 8.19
CA HIS A 332 -6.12 7.83 6.87
C HIS A 332 -7.05 6.61 6.93
N ILE A 333 -6.84 5.72 7.91
CA ILE A 333 -7.74 4.58 8.16
C ILE A 333 -9.15 5.06 8.50
N ASP A 334 -9.28 6.05 9.41
CA ASP A 334 -10.57 6.67 9.76
C ASP A 334 -11.25 7.29 8.52
N HIS A 335 -10.47 7.96 7.67
CA HIS A 335 -10.99 8.59 6.46
C HIS A 335 -11.56 7.54 5.50
N VAL A 336 -10.81 6.48 5.17
CA VAL A 336 -11.31 5.40 4.30
C VAL A 336 -12.53 4.73 4.92
N LYS A 337 -12.50 4.41 6.22
CA LYS A 337 -13.65 3.86 6.95
C LYS A 337 -14.89 4.75 6.81
N LYS A 338 -14.70 6.08 6.92
CA LYS A 338 -15.79 7.08 6.79
C LYS A 338 -16.40 7.13 5.39
N ILE A 339 -15.59 7.13 4.34
CA ILE A 339 -16.04 7.38 2.97
C ILE A 339 -16.39 6.11 2.18
N ALA A 340 -15.81 4.97 2.56
CA ALA A 340 -15.92 3.71 1.84
C ALA A 340 -16.38 2.53 2.72
N GLY A 341 -16.18 2.62 4.03
CA GLY A 341 -16.48 1.55 4.99
C GLY A 341 -15.24 0.77 5.42
N ILE A 342 -15.37 0.09 6.57
CA ILE A 342 -14.27 -0.64 7.22
C ILE A 342 -13.73 -1.81 6.37
N ASP A 343 -14.50 -2.33 5.44
CA ASP A 343 -14.15 -3.47 4.60
C ASP A 343 -13.18 -3.10 3.46
N HIS A 344 -12.80 -1.82 3.33
CA HIS A 344 -12.07 -1.28 2.19
C HIS A 344 -10.73 -0.64 2.56
N VAL A 345 -10.21 -0.89 3.77
CA VAL A 345 -8.92 -0.39 4.24
C VAL A 345 -8.02 -1.53 4.74
N GLY A 346 -6.72 -1.41 4.50
CA GLY A 346 -5.68 -2.34 4.93
C GLY A 346 -4.37 -1.62 5.24
N LEU A 347 -3.30 -2.37 5.43
CA LEU A 347 -1.95 -1.93 5.79
C LEU A 347 -1.01 -2.15 4.61
N GLY A 348 -0.26 -1.14 4.21
CA GLY A 348 0.69 -1.21 3.10
C GLY A 348 1.86 -0.27 3.37
N SER A 349 2.74 -0.67 4.29
CA SER A 349 3.71 0.20 4.96
C SER A 349 4.68 0.88 4.04
N ASP A 350 5.11 0.18 2.99
CA ASP A 350 6.24 0.56 2.15
C ASP A 350 7.58 0.50 2.94
N PHE A 351 7.66 -0.41 3.94
CA PHE A 351 8.89 -0.67 4.68
C PHE A 351 10.02 -1.05 3.71
N ASP A 352 11.23 -0.60 4.01
CA ASP A 352 12.42 -0.72 3.18
C ASP A 352 12.39 0.06 1.84
N GLY A 353 11.26 0.72 1.48
CA GLY A 353 11.09 1.48 0.24
C GLY A 353 11.15 3.00 0.41
N VAL A 354 10.81 3.52 1.59
CA VAL A 354 10.62 4.97 1.82
C VAL A 354 11.75 5.66 2.59
N GLY A 355 12.82 4.94 2.91
CA GLY A 355 13.96 5.49 3.65
C GLY A 355 13.56 6.07 5.02
N PRO A 356 14.22 7.15 5.51
CA PRO A 356 14.03 7.65 6.87
C PRO A 356 12.75 8.48 7.08
N THR A 357 11.70 8.24 6.27
CA THR A 357 10.46 9.05 6.29
C THR A 357 9.32 8.44 7.08
N LEU A 358 9.54 7.27 7.69
CA LEU A 358 8.53 6.60 8.51
C LEU A 358 8.12 7.43 9.74
N PRO A 359 6.85 7.37 10.18
CA PRO A 359 6.34 8.21 11.25
C PRO A 359 6.86 7.79 12.64
N ASP A 360 6.87 8.72 13.58
CA ASP A 360 7.18 8.40 14.95
C ASP A 360 6.14 7.42 15.53
N GLY A 361 6.64 6.40 16.23
CA GLY A 361 5.83 5.31 16.73
C GLY A 361 5.55 4.20 15.72
N LEU A 362 6.07 4.29 14.48
CA LEU A 362 5.96 3.24 13.46
C LEU A 362 7.19 3.25 12.52
N LYS A 363 8.40 3.25 13.12
CA LYS A 363 9.69 3.33 12.40
C LYS A 363 10.11 2.02 11.72
N ASP A 364 9.58 0.91 12.17
CA ASP A 364 9.83 -0.42 11.61
C ASP A 364 8.68 -1.37 11.95
N CYS A 365 8.71 -2.56 11.41
CA CYS A 365 7.62 -3.54 11.59
C CYS A 365 7.46 -4.04 13.04
N SER A 366 8.44 -3.83 13.95
CA SER A 366 8.30 -4.17 15.37
C SER A 366 7.30 -3.27 16.11
N GLN A 367 6.93 -2.14 15.52
CA GLN A 367 6.09 -1.11 16.12
C GLN A 367 4.61 -1.18 15.68
N LEU A 368 4.22 -2.18 14.91
CA LEU A 368 2.82 -2.37 14.49
C LEU A 368 1.81 -2.40 15.65
N PRO A 369 2.13 -2.91 16.86
CA PRO A 369 1.24 -2.81 18.01
C PRO A 369 0.86 -1.37 18.39
N ASN A 370 1.72 -0.38 18.09
CA ASN A 370 1.41 1.03 18.34
C ASN A 370 0.23 1.52 17.46
N LEU A 371 0.17 1.09 16.21
CA LEU A 371 -0.98 1.42 15.34
C LEU A 371 -2.26 0.75 15.87
N ILE A 372 -2.20 -0.52 16.27
CA ILE A 372 -3.35 -1.22 16.87
C ILE A 372 -3.79 -0.51 18.15
N TYR A 373 -2.84 -0.07 18.98
CA TYR A 373 -3.15 0.72 20.17
C TYR A 373 -3.89 2.02 19.84
N VAL A 374 -3.44 2.77 18.84
CA VAL A 374 -4.10 4.01 18.41
C VAL A 374 -5.52 3.72 17.92
N LEU A 375 -5.72 2.65 17.15
CA LEU A 375 -7.06 2.25 16.68
C LEU A 375 -7.96 1.86 17.86
N LEU A 376 -7.47 1.10 18.85
CA LEU A 376 -8.21 0.77 20.07
C LEU A 376 -8.61 2.03 20.84
N LYS A 377 -7.70 2.99 20.99
CA LYS A 377 -7.93 4.28 21.64
C LYS A 377 -9.00 5.12 20.91
N ARG A 378 -9.12 4.97 19.58
CA ARG A 378 -10.18 5.57 18.75
C ARG A 378 -11.50 4.80 18.82
N GLY A 379 -11.57 3.70 19.57
CA GLY A 379 -12.79 2.91 19.79
C GLY A 379 -13.06 1.83 18.74
N TYR A 380 -12.06 1.47 17.92
CA TYR A 380 -12.17 0.33 17.03
C TYR A 380 -12.37 -0.96 17.80
N GLN A 381 -13.28 -1.79 17.29
CA GLN A 381 -13.53 -3.12 17.86
C GLN A 381 -12.52 -4.14 17.31
N ASP A 382 -12.28 -5.22 18.05
CA ASP A 382 -11.36 -6.29 17.65
C ASP A 382 -11.65 -6.82 16.25
N ALA A 383 -12.93 -6.98 15.90
CA ALA A 383 -13.36 -7.44 14.57
C ALA A 383 -13.04 -6.42 13.45
N GLU A 384 -13.04 -5.11 13.74
CA GLU A 384 -12.66 -4.08 12.78
C GLU A 384 -11.14 -4.06 12.57
N ILE A 385 -10.37 -4.21 13.66
CA ILE A 385 -8.90 -4.34 13.60
C ILE A 385 -8.50 -5.59 12.82
N GLU A 386 -9.17 -6.71 13.06
CA GLU A 386 -8.95 -7.96 12.33
C GLU A 386 -9.19 -7.79 10.80
N LYS A 387 -10.23 -7.04 10.42
CA LYS A 387 -10.50 -6.70 9.03
C LYS A 387 -9.35 -5.90 8.40
N ILE A 388 -8.88 -4.86 9.09
CA ILE A 388 -7.77 -4.01 8.64
C ILE A 388 -6.49 -4.85 8.50
N CYS A 389 -6.21 -5.72 9.49
CA CYS A 389 -4.98 -6.50 9.51
C CYS A 389 -4.90 -7.51 8.36
N TYR A 390 -6.00 -8.21 8.01
CA TYR A 390 -5.90 -9.22 6.94
C TYR A 390 -7.20 -9.57 6.23
N LYS A 391 -8.36 -9.55 6.90
CA LYS A 391 -9.60 -10.10 6.29
C LYS A 391 -10.01 -9.36 5.02
N ASN A 392 -9.76 -8.05 4.95
CA ASN A 392 -10.12 -7.24 3.78
C ASN A 392 -9.29 -7.63 2.56
N ILE A 393 -7.97 -7.73 2.69
CA ILE A 393 -7.11 -8.14 1.58
C ILE A 393 -7.33 -9.62 1.21
N PHE A 394 -7.57 -10.51 2.19
CA PHE A 394 -7.88 -11.91 1.90
C PHE A 394 -9.18 -12.06 1.13
N ARG A 395 -10.20 -11.26 1.44
CA ARG A 395 -11.45 -11.23 0.68
C ARG A 395 -11.21 -10.84 -0.79
N VAL A 396 -10.41 -9.80 -1.02
CA VAL A 396 -10.07 -9.36 -2.38
C VAL A 396 -9.29 -10.44 -3.12
N TRP A 397 -8.29 -11.04 -2.48
CA TRP A 397 -7.46 -12.07 -3.10
C TRP A 397 -8.29 -13.33 -3.45
N ARG A 398 -9.09 -13.84 -2.49
CA ARG A 398 -9.98 -14.98 -2.75
C ARG A 398 -11.00 -14.69 -3.85
N GLU A 399 -11.50 -13.48 -3.95
CA GLU A 399 -12.42 -13.10 -5.02
C GLU A 399 -11.73 -13.07 -6.40
N ASN A 400 -10.46 -12.61 -6.48
CA ASN A 400 -9.66 -12.70 -7.70
C ASN A 400 -9.43 -14.16 -8.13
N GLU A 401 -9.11 -15.05 -7.18
CA GLU A 401 -8.98 -16.49 -7.45
C GLU A 401 -10.31 -17.11 -7.91
N ARG A 402 -11.44 -16.69 -7.31
CA ARG A 402 -12.78 -17.16 -7.70
C ARG A 402 -13.14 -16.74 -9.12
N VAL A 403 -12.93 -15.48 -9.46
CA VAL A 403 -13.21 -14.93 -10.80
C VAL A 403 -12.38 -15.67 -11.85
N ALA A 404 -11.09 -15.92 -11.59
CA ALA A 404 -10.23 -16.66 -12.50
C ALA A 404 -10.68 -18.11 -12.74
N LYS A 405 -11.25 -18.77 -11.72
CA LYS A 405 -11.73 -20.17 -11.82
C LYS A 405 -13.03 -20.30 -12.63
N VAL A 406 -13.94 -19.33 -12.52
CA VAL A 406 -15.23 -19.41 -13.22
C VAL A 406 -15.16 -18.93 -14.67
N GLY A 407 -14.11 -18.20 -15.03
CA GLY A 407 -13.99 -17.54 -16.33
C GLY A 407 -14.99 -16.38 -16.50
N PHE A 408 -14.90 -15.61 -17.59
CA PHE A 408 -15.80 -14.50 -17.97
C PHE A 408 -15.81 -14.26 -19.47
#